data_764486b87e8f2d907b5f72b0e7aaf83e
#
_entry.id   764486b87e8f2d907b5f72b0e7aaf83e
#
_cell.length_a   1.000
_cell.length_b   1.000
_cell.length_c   1.000
_cell.angle_alpha   90.00
_cell.angle_beta   90.00
_cell.angle_gamma   90.00
#
_symmetry.space_group_name_H-M   'P 1'
#
loop_
_entity.id
_entity.type
_entity.pdbx_description
1 polymer ?
#
loop_
_entity_poly.entity_id
_entity_poly.type
_entity_poly.pdbx_seq_one_letter_code
_entity_poly.pdbx_strand_id
1 'polypeptide(L)'
;MRRLLFAVTVVLLAAAVAGAGEPPKGHLVLIGGGDKPDAAMRKFVELAGGPGAPIAVLPTASSSKKTGPNQKKQFEKEFGCTDVTVVPIKERAQSFDEGFVKTLAGARGIFFSGGDQALIIRAMRGTPAGDAVATAFAAGAVVGGTSAGTACQSPLMITGNGNFKVIEANNVELWEGLGFFTGVIVDPHFVARQRQNRLISVILEHPDLLGVGVDEDTAVWVKPDRTFEVIGASNVIVVDAAATTVRRAPAAGGGELIGGRDLKVHVLLAGERFDLASRTVMPAASETR
;
A
#
# COMPACT_ATOMS: atom_id res chain seq x y z
N MET A 1 -0.08 -19.88 -65.08
CA MET A 1 -0.61 -19.59 -63.76
C MET A 1 0.56 -19.52 -62.75
N ARG A 2 1.05 -18.33 -62.45
CA ARG A 2 2.15 -18.07 -61.47
C ARG A 2 1.53 -17.82 -60.09
N ARG A 3 1.83 -18.68 -59.14
CA ARG A 3 1.43 -18.45 -57.73
C ARG A 3 2.46 -17.54 -57.08
N LEU A 4 2.04 -16.33 -56.67
CA LEU A 4 2.79 -15.43 -55.80
C LEU A 4 2.67 -15.96 -54.36
N LEU A 5 3.81 -16.34 -53.75
CA LEU A 5 3.92 -16.53 -52.31
C LEU A 5 4.17 -15.16 -51.66
N PHE A 6 3.23 -14.71 -50.82
CA PHE A 6 3.46 -13.59 -49.92
C PHE A 6 4.14 -14.13 -48.64
N ALA A 7 5.39 -13.72 -48.44
CA ALA A 7 6.08 -13.93 -47.17
C ALA A 7 5.62 -12.87 -46.18
N VAL A 8 4.93 -13.29 -45.11
CA VAL A 8 4.58 -12.41 -43.97
C VAL A 8 5.79 -12.37 -43.05
N THR A 9 6.50 -11.26 -43.07
CA THR A 9 7.58 -10.98 -42.10
C THR A 9 6.96 -10.57 -40.77
N VAL A 10 6.96 -11.46 -39.78
CA VAL A 10 6.59 -11.14 -38.40
C VAL A 10 7.75 -10.37 -37.78
N VAL A 11 7.58 -9.07 -37.63
CA VAL A 11 8.49 -8.21 -36.82
C VAL A 11 8.14 -8.43 -35.36
N LEU A 12 8.94 -9.24 -34.69
CA LEU A 12 8.93 -9.31 -33.20
C LEU A 12 9.47 -8.00 -32.64
N LEU A 13 8.56 -7.11 -32.20
CA LEU A 13 8.92 -5.96 -31.37
C LEU A 13 9.33 -6.51 -29.99
N ALA A 14 10.62 -6.60 -29.73
CA ALA A 14 11.14 -6.82 -28.40
C ALA A 14 10.78 -5.57 -27.58
N ALA A 15 9.79 -5.70 -26.68
CA ALA A 15 9.54 -4.68 -25.66
C ALA A 15 10.81 -4.56 -24.82
N ALA A 16 11.49 -3.42 -24.95
CA ALA A 16 12.59 -3.06 -24.07
C ALA A 16 12.08 -3.08 -22.62
N VAL A 17 12.55 -4.03 -21.83
CA VAL A 17 12.41 -4.02 -20.38
C VAL A 17 13.12 -2.73 -19.93
N ALA A 18 12.36 -1.69 -19.61
CA ALA A 18 12.88 -0.48 -18.96
C ALA A 18 13.68 -0.96 -17.76
N GLY A 19 14.94 -0.55 -17.67
CA GLY A 19 15.90 -1.00 -16.70
C GLY A 19 15.30 -0.98 -15.31
N ALA A 20 15.34 -2.12 -14.62
CA ALA A 20 14.98 -2.22 -13.22
C ALA A 20 15.98 -1.34 -12.46
N GLY A 21 15.56 -0.13 -12.07
CA GLY A 21 16.33 0.71 -11.14
C GLY A 21 16.61 -0.08 -9.87
N GLU A 22 17.64 0.32 -9.12
CA GLU A 22 17.90 -0.28 -7.80
C GLU A 22 16.61 -0.32 -6.97
N PRO A 23 16.33 -1.42 -6.24
CA PRO A 23 15.16 -1.50 -5.38
C PRO A 23 15.18 -0.35 -4.37
N PRO A 24 14.03 0.20 -3.98
CA PRO A 24 13.96 1.30 -3.03
C PRO A 24 14.58 0.89 -1.69
N LYS A 25 15.38 1.78 -1.10
CA LYS A 25 16.04 1.57 0.20
C LYS A 25 15.12 1.89 1.38
N GLY A 26 13.96 2.49 1.11
CA GLY A 26 12.99 2.90 2.11
C GLY A 26 12.18 1.76 2.71
N HIS A 27 11.66 1.99 3.90
CA HIS A 27 10.76 1.09 4.60
C HIS A 27 9.32 1.60 4.51
N LEU A 28 8.33 0.68 4.62
CA LEU A 28 6.95 1.09 4.84
C LEU A 28 6.48 0.64 6.23
N VAL A 29 5.68 1.50 6.90
CA VAL A 29 4.95 1.14 8.13
C VAL A 29 3.49 1.44 7.90
N LEU A 30 2.71 0.40 7.57
CA LEU A 30 1.35 0.53 7.07
C LEU A 30 0.35 0.01 8.10
N ILE A 31 -0.40 0.94 8.72
CA ILE A 31 -1.35 0.67 9.80
C ILE A 31 -2.75 0.48 9.22
N GLY A 32 -3.44 -0.58 9.63
CA GLY A 32 -4.77 -0.92 9.12
C GLY A 32 -5.88 0.05 9.53
N GLY A 33 -5.65 0.88 10.52
CA GLY A 33 -6.63 1.82 11.08
C GLY A 33 -6.88 1.54 12.55
N GLY A 34 -8.00 2.04 13.11
CA GLY A 34 -8.23 2.00 14.55
C GLY A 34 -7.24 2.90 15.29
N ASP A 35 -6.83 2.47 16.46
CA ASP A 35 -5.71 3.07 17.17
C ASP A 35 -4.40 2.71 16.46
N LYS A 36 -3.45 3.63 16.47
CA LYS A 36 -2.13 3.37 15.89
C LYS A 36 -1.26 2.66 16.95
N PRO A 37 -0.85 1.39 16.73
CA PRO A 37 -0.06 0.68 17.72
C PRO A 37 1.24 1.42 18.07
N ASP A 38 1.49 1.64 19.35
CA ASP A 38 2.71 2.31 19.83
C ASP A 38 3.98 1.68 19.25
N ALA A 39 4.03 0.35 19.18
CA ALA A 39 5.17 -0.37 18.63
C ALA A 39 5.40 -0.04 17.14
N ALA A 40 4.33 0.10 16.33
CA ALA A 40 4.43 0.47 14.93
C ALA A 40 4.86 1.93 14.77
N MET A 41 4.34 2.85 15.59
CA MET A 41 4.72 4.26 15.56
C MET A 41 6.17 4.46 16.02
N ARG A 42 6.62 3.76 17.06
CA ARG A 42 8.03 3.75 17.49
C ARG A 42 8.94 3.19 16.39
N LYS A 43 8.51 2.12 15.72
CA LYS A 43 9.25 1.57 14.57
C LYS A 43 9.36 2.59 13.45
N PHE A 44 8.30 3.32 13.13
CA PHE A 44 8.34 4.41 12.14
C PHE A 44 9.36 5.49 12.53
N VAL A 45 9.35 5.96 13.79
CA VAL A 45 10.29 6.99 14.27
C VAL A 45 11.74 6.47 14.27
N GLU A 46 11.97 5.22 14.69
CA GLU A 46 13.29 4.56 14.64
C GLU A 46 13.83 4.55 13.19
N LEU A 47 13.01 4.10 12.23
CA LEU A 47 13.38 4.02 10.81
C LEU A 47 13.59 5.39 10.16
N ALA A 48 12.93 6.43 10.65
CA ALA A 48 13.19 7.80 10.23
C ALA A 48 14.57 8.32 10.69
N GLY A 49 15.21 7.67 11.67
CA GLY A 49 16.49 8.06 12.26
C GLY A 49 16.37 8.58 13.69
N GLY A 50 15.25 8.30 14.36
CA GLY A 50 15.00 8.67 15.75
C GLY A 50 14.22 9.99 15.91
N PRO A 51 14.01 10.44 17.16
CA PRO A 51 13.14 11.59 17.47
C PRO A 51 13.58 12.94 16.89
N GLY A 52 14.87 13.10 16.58
CA GLY A 52 15.41 14.30 15.95
C GLY A 52 15.29 14.35 14.44
N ALA A 53 14.81 13.28 13.82
CA ALA A 53 14.73 13.21 12.35
C ALA A 53 13.56 14.05 11.80
N PRO A 54 13.71 14.65 10.59
CA PRO A 54 12.64 15.42 9.96
C PRO A 54 11.50 14.49 9.52
N ILE A 55 10.31 14.72 10.09
CA ILE A 55 9.07 13.99 9.78
C ILE A 55 8.07 14.93 9.12
N ALA A 56 7.59 14.56 7.94
CA ALA A 56 6.50 15.24 7.25
C ALA A 56 5.17 14.50 7.47
N VAL A 57 4.14 15.21 7.90
CA VAL A 57 2.77 14.70 8.08
C VAL A 57 1.88 15.21 6.96
N LEU A 58 1.27 14.28 6.22
CA LEU A 58 0.37 14.54 5.10
C LEU A 58 -1.09 14.24 5.50
N PRO A 59 -1.89 15.24 5.90
CA PRO A 59 -3.30 15.05 6.26
C PRO A 59 -4.23 15.09 5.03
N THR A 60 -3.72 14.79 3.85
CA THR A 60 -4.38 14.96 2.56
C THR A 60 -5.72 14.23 2.47
N ALA A 61 -5.79 13.00 2.99
CA ALA A 61 -7.00 12.18 3.00
C ALA A 61 -8.13 12.70 3.90
N SER A 62 -7.82 13.53 4.88
CA SER A 62 -8.80 13.94 5.89
C SER A 62 -9.50 15.24 5.52
N SER A 63 -10.82 15.30 5.69
CA SER A 63 -11.60 16.53 5.61
C SER A 63 -11.40 17.45 6.82
N SER A 64 -10.95 16.92 7.96
CA SER A 64 -10.73 17.68 9.18
C SER A 64 -9.42 18.47 9.15
N LYS A 65 -9.51 19.78 9.42
CA LYS A 65 -8.34 20.65 9.58
C LYS A 65 -7.50 20.30 10.82
N LYS A 66 -8.04 19.53 11.77
CA LYS A 66 -7.36 19.14 13.02
C LYS A 66 -6.45 17.93 12.85
N THR A 67 -6.62 17.12 11.78
CA THR A 67 -5.89 15.86 11.62
C THR A 67 -4.37 16.06 11.58
N GLY A 68 -3.88 16.98 10.78
CA GLY A 68 -2.44 17.29 10.71
C GLY A 68 -1.87 17.75 12.04
N PRO A 69 -2.43 18.81 12.67
CA PRO A 69 -2.00 19.26 13.99
C PRO A 69 -2.05 18.17 15.07
N ASN A 70 -3.11 17.35 15.11
CA ASN A 70 -3.21 16.26 16.06
C ASN A 70 -2.15 15.18 15.83
N GLN A 71 -1.89 14.81 14.57
CA GLN A 71 -0.84 13.84 14.25
C GLN A 71 0.55 14.37 14.60
N LYS A 72 0.84 15.66 14.33
CA LYS A 72 2.07 16.32 14.76
C LYS A 72 2.20 16.25 16.28
N LYS A 73 1.16 16.66 17.01
CA LYS A 73 1.14 16.62 18.49
C LYS A 73 1.38 15.19 19.01
N GLN A 74 0.85 14.17 18.37
CA GLN A 74 1.09 12.77 18.72
C GLN A 74 2.57 12.42 18.57
N PHE A 75 3.22 12.73 17.46
CA PHE A 75 4.66 12.50 17.27
C PHE A 75 5.49 13.24 18.32
N GLU A 76 5.16 14.49 18.62
CA GLU A 76 5.90 15.30 19.58
C GLU A 76 5.72 14.83 21.03
N LYS A 77 4.49 14.50 21.46
CA LYS A 77 4.18 14.20 22.85
C LYS A 77 4.36 12.75 23.26
N GLU A 78 4.02 11.82 22.36
CA GLU A 78 4.05 10.38 22.66
C GLU A 78 5.37 9.73 22.23
N PHE A 79 6.02 10.28 21.18
CA PHE A 79 7.24 9.73 20.62
C PHE A 79 8.46 10.63 20.71
N GLY A 80 8.31 11.84 21.30
CA GLY A 80 9.41 12.76 21.58
C GLY A 80 10.02 13.42 20.34
N CYS A 81 9.32 13.39 19.19
CA CYS A 81 9.84 13.96 17.95
C CYS A 81 9.95 15.48 18.04
N THR A 82 11.09 16.04 17.60
CA THR A 82 11.39 17.47 17.69
C THR A 82 11.30 18.21 16.36
N ASP A 83 11.35 17.51 15.24
CA ASP A 83 11.27 18.09 13.89
C ASP A 83 10.09 17.45 13.11
N VAL A 84 8.88 17.93 13.40
CA VAL A 84 7.65 17.46 12.74
C VAL A 84 6.97 18.59 12.01
N THR A 85 6.85 18.48 10.70
CA THR A 85 6.19 19.47 9.83
C THR A 85 4.91 18.92 9.24
N VAL A 86 3.81 19.65 9.38
CA VAL A 86 2.56 19.35 8.65
C VAL A 86 2.64 19.95 7.26
N VAL A 87 2.44 19.12 6.23
CA VAL A 87 2.37 19.52 4.81
C VAL A 87 0.90 19.42 4.38
N PRO A 88 0.12 20.51 4.44
CA PRO A 88 -1.35 20.49 4.35
C PRO A 88 -1.84 20.50 2.90
N ILE A 89 -1.32 19.62 2.06
CA ILE A 89 -1.78 19.44 0.68
C ILE A 89 -3.21 18.88 0.70
N LYS A 90 -4.17 19.61 0.15
CA LYS A 90 -5.59 19.22 0.01
C LYS A 90 -6.02 19.18 -1.46
N GLU A 91 -5.38 19.97 -2.29
CA GLU A 91 -5.69 20.12 -3.71
C GLU A 91 -4.43 19.97 -4.54
N ARG A 92 -4.61 19.51 -5.79
CA ARG A 92 -3.51 19.27 -6.72
C ARG A 92 -2.58 20.48 -6.91
N ALA A 93 -3.15 21.70 -6.94
CA ALA A 93 -2.36 22.92 -7.09
C ALA A 93 -1.32 23.11 -5.98
N GLN A 94 -1.64 22.70 -4.75
CA GLN A 94 -0.72 22.81 -3.61
C GLN A 94 0.46 21.83 -3.70
N SER A 95 0.34 20.77 -4.50
CA SER A 95 1.43 19.82 -4.73
C SER A 95 2.55 20.36 -5.64
N PHE A 96 2.40 21.58 -6.14
CA PHE A 96 3.42 22.33 -6.88
C PHE A 96 4.08 23.42 -6.03
N ASP A 97 3.70 23.60 -4.77
CA ASP A 97 4.33 24.53 -3.86
C ASP A 97 5.77 24.08 -3.55
N GLU A 98 6.74 24.93 -3.87
CA GLU A 98 8.17 24.62 -3.73
C GLU A 98 8.58 24.37 -2.26
N GLY A 99 7.93 25.03 -1.30
CA GLY A 99 8.19 24.82 0.14
C GLY A 99 7.73 23.44 0.59
N PHE A 100 6.57 22.99 0.12
CA PHE A 100 6.08 21.64 0.40
C PHE A 100 6.94 20.57 -0.28
N VAL A 101 7.29 20.76 -1.54
CA VAL A 101 8.20 19.87 -2.27
C VAL A 101 9.53 19.75 -1.56
N LYS A 102 10.15 20.86 -1.17
CA LYS A 102 11.42 20.87 -0.42
C LYS A 102 11.30 20.16 0.94
N THR A 103 10.22 20.39 1.67
CA THR A 103 9.96 19.70 2.95
C THR A 103 9.88 18.19 2.77
N LEU A 104 9.13 17.72 1.76
CA LEU A 104 8.99 16.30 1.46
C LEU A 104 10.30 15.67 0.98
N ALA A 105 11.05 16.37 0.14
CA ALA A 105 12.34 15.90 -0.35
C ALA A 105 13.40 15.75 0.78
N GLY A 106 13.33 16.60 1.80
CA GLY A 106 14.22 16.55 2.97
C GLY A 106 13.76 15.63 4.10
N ALA A 107 12.55 15.09 4.02
CA ALA A 107 11.98 14.26 5.09
C ALA A 107 12.65 12.87 5.15
N ARG A 108 12.88 12.41 6.37
CA ARG A 108 13.34 11.04 6.68
C ARG A 108 12.16 10.13 7.04
N GLY A 109 11.08 10.70 7.53
CA GLY A 109 9.80 10.03 7.74
C GLY A 109 8.67 10.80 7.08
N ILE A 110 7.81 10.12 6.32
CA ILE A 110 6.64 10.72 5.66
C ILE A 110 5.41 9.92 6.05
N PHE A 111 4.47 10.57 6.75
CA PHE A 111 3.31 9.89 7.32
C PHE A 111 1.99 10.39 6.71
N PHE A 112 1.26 9.50 6.05
CA PHE A 112 -0.05 9.75 5.46
C PHE A 112 -1.16 9.44 6.47
N SER A 113 -1.97 10.44 6.80
CA SER A 113 -3.13 10.26 7.68
C SER A 113 -4.28 9.51 7.01
N GLY A 114 -5.22 9.01 7.82
CA GLY A 114 -6.44 8.38 7.33
C GLY A 114 -7.49 9.36 6.79
N GLY A 115 -8.49 8.81 6.13
CA GLY A 115 -9.61 9.51 5.50
C GLY A 115 -10.04 8.86 4.18
N ASP A 116 -10.05 9.62 3.08
CA ASP A 116 -10.34 9.14 1.74
C ASP A 116 -9.04 9.07 0.91
N GLN A 117 -8.64 7.87 0.51
CA GLN A 117 -7.42 7.63 -0.27
C GLN A 117 -7.48 8.24 -1.68
N ALA A 118 -8.68 8.39 -2.24
CA ALA A 118 -8.84 9.03 -3.55
C ALA A 118 -8.35 10.49 -3.54
N LEU A 119 -8.49 11.19 -2.40
CA LEU A 119 -7.99 12.55 -2.25
C LEU A 119 -6.45 12.61 -2.32
N ILE A 120 -5.76 11.60 -1.75
CA ILE A 120 -4.29 11.52 -1.83
C ILE A 120 -3.85 11.40 -3.30
N ILE A 121 -4.47 10.49 -4.04
CA ILE A 121 -4.10 10.22 -5.43
C ILE A 121 -4.41 11.42 -6.32
N ARG A 122 -5.59 12.03 -6.19
CA ARG A 122 -5.97 13.24 -6.96
C ARG A 122 -5.02 14.41 -6.70
N ALA A 123 -4.60 14.59 -5.45
CA ALA A 123 -3.73 15.70 -5.08
C ALA A 123 -2.26 15.47 -5.47
N MET A 124 -1.73 14.26 -5.30
CA MET A 124 -0.29 14.06 -5.27
C MET A 124 0.27 13.24 -6.44
N ARG A 125 -0.51 12.33 -7.06
CA ARG A 125 0.03 11.45 -8.09
C ARG A 125 0.43 12.24 -9.35
N GLY A 126 1.67 12.01 -9.84
CA GLY A 126 2.22 12.72 -11.00
C GLY A 126 2.35 14.23 -10.75
N THR A 127 2.82 14.62 -9.57
CA THR A 127 3.11 16.02 -9.20
C THR A 127 4.49 16.10 -8.55
N PRO A 128 5.12 17.29 -8.51
CA PRO A 128 6.40 17.48 -7.83
C PRO A 128 6.41 17.01 -6.36
N ALA A 129 5.33 17.20 -5.61
CA ALA A 129 5.23 16.69 -4.24
C ALA A 129 5.18 15.16 -4.17
N GLY A 130 4.45 14.51 -5.09
CA GLY A 130 4.44 13.05 -5.21
C GLY A 130 5.81 12.49 -5.59
N ASP A 131 6.49 13.12 -6.54
CA ASP A 131 7.84 12.75 -6.98
C ASP A 131 8.88 12.95 -5.87
N ALA A 132 8.73 14.00 -5.04
CA ALA A 132 9.57 14.23 -3.88
C ALA A 132 9.43 13.10 -2.84
N VAL A 133 8.20 12.65 -2.56
CA VAL A 133 7.97 11.48 -1.68
C VAL A 133 8.61 10.22 -2.27
N ALA A 134 8.42 9.96 -3.56
CA ALA A 134 9.01 8.78 -4.22
C ALA A 134 10.54 8.80 -4.19
N THR A 135 11.14 9.96 -4.42
CA THR A 135 12.60 10.16 -4.36
C THR A 135 13.13 9.95 -2.94
N ALA A 136 12.48 10.52 -1.92
CA ALA A 136 12.84 10.33 -0.52
C ALA A 136 12.76 8.84 -0.12
N PHE A 137 11.68 8.14 -0.51
CA PHE A 137 11.51 6.70 -0.29
C PHE A 137 12.61 5.88 -0.97
N ALA A 138 12.91 6.16 -2.23
CA ALA A 138 13.99 5.47 -2.95
C ALA A 138 15.36 5.69 -2.26
N ALA A 139 15.59 6.88 -1.68
CA ALA A 139 16.81 7.23 -0.96
C ALA A 139 16.89 6.66 0.48
N GLY A 140 15.82 6.00 0.98
CA GLY A 140 15.82 5.32 2.28
C GLY A 140 14.94 5.96 3.35
N ALA A 141 14.11 6.95 3.02
CA ALA A 141 13.11 7.46 3.96
C ALA A 141 12.06 6.39 4.28
N VAL A 142 11.51 6.40 5.50
CA VAL A 142 10.34 5.58 5.83
C VAL A 142 9.07 6.29 5.41
N VAL A 143 8.20 5.58 4.69
CA VAL A 143 6.84 6.02 4.41
C VAL A 143 5.87 5.25 5.29
N GLY A 144 5.04 5.96 6.03
CA GLY A 144 4.02 5.39 6.89
C GLY A 144 2.63 5.88 6.50
N GLY A 145 1.63 5.13 6.94
CA GLY A 145 0.25 5.54 6.76
C GLY A 145 -0.71 4.76 7.63
N THR A 146 -1.89 5.34 7.84
CA THR A 146 -3.00 4.65 8.51
C THR A 146 -4.25 4.71 7.66
N SER A 147 -5.01 3.62 7.58
CA SER A 147 -6.28 3.56 6.84
C SER A 147 -6.10 3.97 5.36
N ALA A 148 -6.67 5.08 4.92
CA ALA A 148 -6.48 5.64 3.57
C ALA A 148 -4.99 5.86 3.22
N GLY A 149 -4.18 6.29 4.20
CA GLY A 149 -2.74 6.44 4.04
C GLY A 149 -2.00 5.12 3.83
N THR A 150 -2.56 4.00 4.27
CA THR A 150 -2.11 2.64 3.96
C THR A 150 -2.57 2.19 2.58
N ALA A 151 -3.87 2.36 2.28
CA ALA A 151 -4.45 1.91 1.03
C ALA A 151 -3.76 2.50 -0.21
N CYS A 152 -3.40 3.79 -0.16
CA CYS A 152 -2.77 4.49 -1.29
C CYS A 152 -1.35 4.01 -1.64
N GLN A 153 -0.73 3.15 -0.82
CA GLN A 153 0.64 2.69 -1.05
C GLN A 153 0.76 1.59 -2.11
N SER A 154 -0.33 0.90 -2.43
CA SER A 154 -0.35 -0.11 -3.50
C SER A 154 -0.22 0.51 -4.89
N PRO A 155 0.35 -0.20 -5.89
CA PRO A 155 0.28 0.23 -7.29
C PRO A 155 -1.14 0.26 -7.82
N LEU A 156 -1.94 -0.75 -7.45
CA LEU A 156 -3.37 -0.84 -7.72
C LEU A 156 -4.11 -0.75 -6.37
N MET A 157 -4.94 0.26 -6.20
CA MET A 157 -5.54 0.66 -4.93
C MET A 157 -7.06 0.50 -4.96
N ILE A 158 -7.63 -0.14 -3.93
CA ILE A 158 -9.08 -0.19 -3.72
C ILE A 158 -9.57 1.20 -3.28
N THR A 159 -10.53 1.79 -4.02
CA THR A 159 -11.06 3.13 -3.70
C THR A 159 -12.02 3.14 -2.53
N GLY A 160 -12.75 2.07 -2.32
CA GLY A 160 -13.82 1.96 -1.33
C GLY A 160 -15.23 1.88 -1.96
N ASN A 161 -15.34 2.03 -3.29
CA ASN A 161 -16.57 1.84 -4.02
C ASN A 161 -16.75 0.38 -4.45
N GLY A 162 -17.98 -0.12 -4.41
CA GLY A 162 -18.34 -1.49 -4.78
C GLY A 162 -19.34 -2.13 -3.83
N ASN A 163 -19.84 -3.32 -4.19
CA ASN A 163 -20.69 -4.12 -3.31
C ASN A 163 -19.84 -5.17 -2.58
N PHE A 164 -19.45 -4.90 -1.35
CA PHE A 164 -18.58 -5.78 -0.57
C PHE A 164 -19.27 -6.99 0.06
N LYS A 165 -20.56 -7.18 -0.21
CA LYS A 165 -21.33 -8.35 0.25
C LYS A 165 -21.25 -9.54 -0.71
N VAL A 166 -20.67 -9.36 -1.90
CA VAL A 166 -20.57 -10.37 -2.96
C VAL A 166 -19.11 -10.62 -3.37
N ILE A 167 -18.88 -11.74 -4.03
CA ILE A 167 -17.63 -12.08 -4.71
C ILE A 167 -17.94 -12.13 -6.21
N GLU A 168 -17.71 -11.01 -6.88
CA GLU A 168 -18.01 -10.80 -8.29
C GLU A 168 -16.87 -10.08 -8.99
N ALA A 169 -16.73 -10.35 -10.28
CA ALA A 169 -15.77 -9.67 -11.13
C ALA A 169 -16.22 -8.22 -11.39
N ASN A 170 -15.25 -7.32 -11.55
CA ASN A 170 -15.47 -5.89 -11.82
C ASN A 170 -16.37 -5.16 -10.80
N ASN A 171 -16.52 -5.74 -9.60
CA ASN A 171 -17.40 -5.22 -8.55
C ASN A 171 -16.72 -4.18 -7.66
N VAL A 172 -15.39 -4.21 -7.57
CA VAL A 172 -14.59 -3.31 -6.73
C VAL A 172 -13.86 -2.30 -7.60
N GLU A 173 -14.10 -1.02 -7.35
CA GLU A 173 -13.41 0.05 -8.09
C GLU A 173 -11.95 0.13 -7.67
N LEU A 174 -11.06 0.10 -8.65
CA LEU A 174 -9.62 0.18 -8.48
C LEU A 174 -9.05 1.42 -9.18
N TRP A 175 -8.14 2.11 -8.50
CA TRP A 175 -7.36 3.21 -9.08
C TRP A 175 -5.86 2.90 -8.98
N GLU A 176 -5.07 3.57 -9.82
CA GLU A 176 -3.63 3.58 -9.63
C GLU A 176 -3.26 4.34 -8.36
N GLY A 177 -2.52 3.68 -7.45
CA GLY A 177 -2.05 4.26 -6.21
C GLY A 177 -0.67 4.92 -6.34
N LEU A 178 0.05 5.08 -5.21
CA LEU A 178 1.40 5.65 -5.19
C LEU A 178 2.48 4.63 -5.59
N GLY A 179 2.21 3.34 -5.46
CA GLY A 179 3.07 2.29 -5.98
C GLY A 179 4.28 1.91 -5.11
N PHE A 180 4.30 2.30 -3.84
CA PHE A 180 5.43 1.97 -2.96
C PHE A 180 5.42 0.54 -2.45
N PHE A 181 4.24 -0.05 -2.26
CA PHE A 181 4.09 -1.46 -1.86
C PHE A 181 3.89 -2.35 -3.10
N THR A 182 4.96 -2.61 -3.83
CA THR A 182 4.94 -3.28 -5.14
C THR A 182 4.52 -4.76 -5.05
N GLY A 183 3.71 -5.20 -6.02
CA GLY A 183 3.20 -6.57 -6.10
C GLY A 183 2.08 -6.91 -5.12
N VAL A 184 1.54 -5.89 -4.43
CA VAL A 184 0.54 -6.05 -3.37
C VAL A 184 -0.63 -5.10 -3.58
N ILE A 185 -1.83 -5.57 -3.30
CA ILE A 185 -3.01 -4.75 -3.01
C ILE A 185 -3.24 -4.82 -1.50
N VAL A 186 -3.06 -3.68 -0.80
CA VAL A 186 -3.27 -3.60 0.64
C VAL A 186 -4.66 -3.09 0.97
N ASP A 187 -5.34 -3.75 1.90
CA ASP A 187 -6.70 -3.41 2.34
C ASP A 187 -6.75 -3.20 3.86
N PRO A 188 -6.86 -1.95 4.33
CA PRO A 188 -6.94 -1.63 5.77
C PRO A 188 -8.30 -1.96 6.38
N HIS A 189 -8.43 -1.91 7.74
CA HIS A 189 -9.65 -2.23 8.52
C HIS A 189 -10.24 -3.59 8.14
N PHE A 190 -9.40 -4.58 7.92
CA PHE A 190 -9.76 -5.72 7.10
C PHE A 190 -10.80 -6.63 7.75
N VAL A 191 -10.51 -7.10 8.97
CA VAL A 191 -11.43 -7.98 9.73
C VAL A 191 -12.52 -7.16 10.38
N ALA A 192 -12.17 -6.03 11.00
CA ALA A 192 -13.11 -5.15 11.70
C ALA A 192 -14.28 -4.69 10.79
N ARG A 193 -14.04 -4.51 9.49
CA ARG A 193 -15.07 -4.11 8.51
C ARG A 193 -15.48 -5.21 7.53
N GLN A 194 -15.12 -6.47 7.81
CA GLN A 194 -15.50 -7.65 7.01
C GLN A 194 -15.20 -7.51 5.51
N ARG A 195 -13.97 -7.12 5.20
CA ARG A 195 -13.52 -6.77 3.84
C ARG A 195 -13.04 -7.95 2.99
N GLN A 196 -13.18 -9.17 3.48
CA GLN A 196 -12.70 -10.41 2.86
C GLN A 196 -13.24 -10.57 1.43
N ASN A 197 -14.55 -10.36 1.23
CA ASN A 197 -15.16 -10.57 -0.08
C ASN A 197 -14.57 -9.66 -1.16
N ARG A 198 -14.34 -8.37 -0.84
CA ARG A 198 -13.79 -7.43 -1.82
C ARG A 198 -12.33 -7.74 -2.17
N LEU A 199 -11.50 -8.11 -1.18
CA LEU A 199 -10.11 -8.46 -1.44
C LEU A 199 -10.01 -9.76 -2.23
N ILE A 200 -10.83 -10.78 -1.91
CA ILE A 200 -10.90 -12.04 -2.66
C ILE A 200 -11.33 -11.77 -4.11
N SER A 201 -12.38 -10.95 -4.34
CA SER A 201 -12.82 -10.58 -5.69
C SER A 201 -11.66 -10.00 -6.49
N VAL A 202 -10.99 -8.99 -5.93
CA VAL A 202 -9.88 -8.29 -6.60
C VAL A 202 -8.69 -9.21 -6.86
N ILE A 203 -8.32 -10.08 -5.91
CA ILE A 203 -7.16 -10.98 -6.09
C ILE A 203 -7.46 -12.11 -7.06
N LEU A 204 -8.70 -12.56 -7.18
CA LEU A 204 -9.09 -13.50 -8.23
C LEU A 204 -9.07 -12.86 -9.63
N GLU A 205 -9.27 -11.54 -9.73
CA GLU A 205 -9.12 -10.79 -10.99
C GLU A 205 -7.65 -10.46 -11.33
N HIS A 206 -6.80 -10.33 -10.31
CA HIS A 206 -5.38 -9.98 -10.41
C HIS A 206 -4.50 -11.01 -9.69
N PRO A 207 -4.46 -12.28 -10.17
CA PRO A 207 -3.78 -13.38 -9.47
C PRO A 207 -2.24 -13.24 -9.43
N ASP A 208 -1.68 -12.33 -10.21
CA ASP A 208 -0.27 -11.93 -10.15
C ASP A 208 0.07 -11.10 -8.91
N LEU A 209 -0.92 -10.46 -8.28
CA LEU A 209 -0.75 -9.67 -7.07
C LEU A 209 -1.06 -10.47 -5.80
N LEU A 210 -0.49 -10.04 -4.67
CA LEU A 210 -0.85 -10.50 -3.34
C LEU A 210 -1.89 -9.56 -2.74
N GLY A 211 -2.94 -10.10 -2.10
CA GLY A 211 -3.83 -9.34 -1.24
C GLY A 211 -3.31 -9.32 0.19
N VAL A 212 -3.11 -8.13 0.78
CA VAL A 212 -2.69 -7.99 2.17
C VAL A 212 -3.74 -7.19 2.94
N GLY A 213 -4.58 -7.90 3.68
CA GLY A 213 -5.57 -7.31 4.58
C GLY A 213 -4.94 -7.00 5.94
N VAL A 214 -4.82 -5.72 6.28
CA VAL A 214 -4.28 -5.27 7.58
C VAL A 214 -5.44 -4.83 8.47
N ASP A 215 -5.61 -5.47 9.61
CA ASP A 215 -6.71 -5.13 10.49
C ASP A 215 -6.45 -3.89 11.35
N GLU A 216 -7.48 -3.40 12.04
CA GLU A 216 -7.36 -2.29 13.00
C GLU A 216 -6.35 -2.64 14.11
N ASP A 217 -5.72 -1.65 14.70
CA ASP A 217 -4.72 -1.76 15.78
C ASP A 217 -3.52 -2.65 15.40
N THR A 218 -3.27 -2.78 14.09
CA THR A 218 -2.24 -3.65 13.53
C THR A 218 -1.55 -2.95 12.34
N ALA A 219 -0.30 -3.29 12.11
CA ALA A 219 0.51 -2.76 11.03
C ALA A 219 1.38 -3.85 10.37
N VAL A 220 1.81 -3.59 9.15
CA VAL A 220 2.92 -4.30 8.52
C VAL A 220 4.12 -3.38 8.39
N TRP A 221 5.29 -3.83 8.84
CA TRP A 221 6.58 -3.21 8.55
C TRP A 221 7.20 -3.89 7.34
N VAL A 222 7.14 -3.22 6.19
CA VAL A 222 7.72 -3.71 4.93
C VAL A 222 9.16 -3.23 4.82
N LYS A 223 10.05 -4.17 4.50
CA LYS A 223 11.50 -3.96 4.41
C LYS A 223 11.95 -3.88 2.94
N PRO A 224 13.11 -3.26 2.66
CA PRO A 224 13.68 -3.19 1.30
C PRO A 224 13.96 -4.56 0.66
N ASP A 225 14.19 -5.59 1.48
CA ASP A 225 14.41 -6.98 1.04
C ASP A 225 13.14 -7.70 0.58
N ARG A 226 12.01 -6.95 0.50
CA ARG A 226 10.69 -7.48 0.14
C ARG A 226 10.11 -8.47 1.15
N THR A 227 10.48 -8.38 2.39
CA THR A 227 9.78 -9.05 3.49
C THR A 227 8.93 -8.06 4.26
N PHE A 228 7.91 -8.53 4.96
CA PHE A 228 7.25 -7.72 5.98
C PHE A 228 7.11 -8.48 7.30
N GLU A 229 6.93 -7.72 8.37
CA GLU A 229 6.70 -8.20 9.72
C GLU A 229 5.42 -7.59 10.28
N VAL A 230 4.62 -8.38 10.97
CA VAL A 230 3.36 -7.94 11.59
C VAL A 230 3.65 -7.31 12.95
N ILE A 231 3.09 -6.13 13.21
CA ILE A 231 3.19 -5.40 14.47
C ILE A 231 1.79 -4.99 14.92
N GLY A 232 1.37 -5.31 16.13
CA GLY A 232 0.09 -4.84 16.69
C GLY A 232 -0.68 -5.91 17.44
N ALA A 233 -1.99 -5.70 17.61
CA ALA A 233 -2.84 -6.49 18.50
C ALA A 233 -3.82 -7.43 17.77
N SER A 234 -4.04 -7.23 16.47
CA SER A 234 -4.90 -8.08 15.65
C SER A 234 -4.06 -8.88 14.63
N ASN A 235 -4.60 -9.16 13.47
CA ASN A 235 -3.96 -10.00 12.47
C ASN A 235 -3.80 -9.32 11.10
N VAL A 236 -2.96 -9.93 10.29
CA VAL A 236 -2.81 -9.62 8.85
C VAL A 236 -3.20 -10.87 8.07
N ILE A 237 -4.06 -10.70 7.08
CA ILE A 237 -4.50 -11.79 6.22
C ILE A 237 -3.86 -11.61 4.84
N VAL A 238 -3.10 -12.60 4.40
CA VAL A 238 -2.51 -12.63 3.04
C VAL A 238 -3.32 -13.58 2.18
N VAL A 239 -3.78 -13.08 1.02
CA VAL A 239 -4.52 -13.84 0.00
C VAL A 239 -3.63 -13.96 -1.24
N ASP A 240 -3.35 -15.19 -1.67
CA ASP A 240 -2.51 -15.50 -2.83
C ASP A 240 -3.27 -16.40 -3.81
N ALA A 241 -3.53 -15.87 -5.01
CA ALA A 241 -4.20 -16.58 -6.09
C ALA A 241 -3.25 -17.05 -7.21
N ALA A 242 -1.93 -16.95 -7.05
CA ALA A 242 -0.97 -17.26 -8.13
C ALA A 242 -1.09 -18.70 -8.68
N ALA A 243 -1.46 -19.66 -7.82
CA ALA A 243 -1.69 -21.06 -8.22
C ALA A 243 -3.18 -21.39 -8.34
N THR A 244 -4.07 -20.41 -8.20
CA THR A 244 -5.52 -20.62 -8.17
C THR A 244 -6.08 -20.86 -9.56
N THR A 245 -6.90 -21.90 -9.70
CA THR A 245 -7.73 -22.07 -10.90
C THR A 245 -8.95 -21.17 -10.80
N VAL A 246 -8.89 -20.02 -11.45
CA VAL A 246 -9.98 -19.03 -11.47
C VAL A 246 -11.12 -19.50 -12.38
N ARG A 247 -12.36 -19.32 -11.93
CA ARG A 247 -13.58 -19.63 -12.68
C ARG A 247 -14.54 -18.47 -12.63
N ARG A 248 -15.32 -18.31 -13.70
CA ARG A 248 -16.34 -17.27 -13.84
C ARG A 248 -17.68 -17.89 -14.26
N ALA A 249 -18.78 -17.31 -13.81
CA ALA A 249 -20.14 -17.73 -14.15
C ALA A 249 -21.09 -16.53 -14.11
N PRO A 250 -22.16 -16.51 -14.91
CA PRO A 250 -23.19 -15.46 -14.84
C PRO A 250 -23.81 -15.39 -13.44
N ALA A 251 -24.01 -14.18 -12.91
CA ALA A 251 -24.77 -13.95 -11.69
C ALA A 251 -26.27 -13.82 -11.97
N ALA A 252 -27.13 -14.31 -11.06
CA ALA A 252 -28.59 -14.30 -11.24
C ALA A 252 -29.20 -12.89 -11.39
N GLY A 253 -28.54 -11.87 -10.85
CA GLY A 253 -28.99 -10.46 -10.92
C GLY A 253 -28.31 -9.63 -12.02
N GLY A 254 -27.56 -10.25 -12.92
CA GLY A 254 -26.63 -9.59 -13.84
C GLY A 254 -25.26 -9.42 -13.20
N GLY A 255 -24.22 -9.28 -14.02
CA GLY A 255 -22.84 -9.31 -13.58
C GLY A 255 -22.21 -10.71 -13.71
N GLU A 256 -21.04 -10.90 -13.12
CA GLU A 256 -20.26 -12.12 -13.26
C GLU A 256 -19.70 -12.56 -11.90
N LEU A 257 -20.13 -13.74 -11.44
CA LEU A 257 -19.51 -14.38 -10.27
C LEU A 257 -18.09 -14.77 -10.62
N ILE A 258 -17.16 -14.56 -9.70
CA ILE A 258 -15.80 -15.03 -9.81
C ILE A 258 -15.49 -15.97 -8.62
N GLY A 259 -14.83 -17.07 -8.89
CA GLY A 259 -14.44 -18.05 -7.88
C GLY A 259 -13.09 -18.67 -8.21
N GLY A 260 -12.49 -19.33 -7.23
CA GLY A 260 -11.19 -19.97 -7.39
C GLY A 260 -11.10 -21.28 -6.61
N ARG A 261 -10.27 -22.19 -7.10
CA ARG A 261 -9.84 -23.40 -6.37
C ARG A 261 -8.38 -23.25 -6.01
N ASP A 262 -8.01 -23.76 -4.84
CA ASP A 262 -6.64 -23.71 -4.32
C ASP A 262 -6.16 -22.27 -4.03
N LEU A 263 -7.09 -21.41 -3.60
CA LEU A 263 -6.77 -20.08 -3.08
C LEU A 263 -6.01 -20.23 -1.76
N LYS A 264 -4.78 -19.72 -1.71
CA LYS A 264 -3.96 -19.77 -0.50
C LYS A 264 -4.27 -18.57 0.39
N VAL A 265 -4.50 -18.84 1.68
CA VAL A 265 -4.76 -17.80 2.67
C VAL A 265 -3.86 -18.05 3.88
N HIS A 266 -3.17 -17.00 4.32
CA HIS A 266 -2.40 -16.98 5.57
C HIS A 266 -3.03 -15.99 6.53
N VAL A 267 -3.10 -16.33 7.80
CA VAL A 267 -3.53 -15.45 8.91
C VAL A 267 -2.33 -15.28 9.81
N LEU A 268 -1.75 -14.10 9.81
CA LEU A 268 -0.49 -13.79 10.49
C LEU A 268 -0.74 -12.96 11.74
N LEU A 269 -0.03 -13.30 12.81
CA LEU A 269 -0.05 -12.60 14.10
C LEU A 269 1.20 -11.74 14.29
N ALA A 270 1.19 -10.90 15.31
CA ALA A 270 2.34 -10.07 15.67
C ALA A 270 3.64 -10.88 15.81
N GLY A 271 4.72 -10.37 15.22
CA GLY A 271 6.03 -11.01 15.17
C GLY A 271 6.23 -11.98 13.99
N GLU A 272 5.16 -12.45 13.35
CA GLU A 272 5.30 -13.28 12.16
C GLU A 272 5.72 -12.43 10.95
N ARG A 273 6.43 -13.07 10.04
CA ARG A 273 7.04 -12.46 8.86
C ARG A 273 6.57 -13.15 7.58
N PHE A 274 6.55 -12.42 6.49
CA PHE A 274 6.18 -12.94 5.18
C PHE A 274 7.16 -12.46 4.11
N ASP A 275 7.59 -13.36 3.26
CA ASP A 275 8.42 -13.06 2.08
C ASP A 275 7.52 -12.90 0.85
N LEU A 276 7.50 -11.67 0.30
CA LEU A 276 6.68 -11.30 -0.86
C LEU A 276 7.18 -11.92 -2.16
N ALA A 277 8.48 -12.27 -2.25
CA ALA A 277 9.06 -12.85 -3.46
C ALA A 277 8.74 -14.35 -3.56
N SER A 278 8.96 -15.09 -2.50
CA SER A 278 8.64 -16.52 -2.43
C SER A 278 7.17 -16.79 -2.10
N ARG A 279 6.41 -15.77 -1.65
CA ARG A 279 5.00 -15.88 -1.21
C ARG A 279 4.82 -16.89 -0.08
N THR A 280 5.70 -16.83 0.92
CA THR A 280 5.70 -17.77 2.05
C THR A 280 5.82 -17.06 3.40
N VAL A 281 5.20 -17.69 4.41
CA VAL A 281 5.41 -17.29 5.80
C VAL A 281 6.82 -17.70 6.21
N MET A 282 7.52 -16.78 6.87
CA MET A 282 8.84 -17.02 7.44
C MET A 282 8.69 -17.29 8.94
N PRO A 283 9.52 -18.14 9.54
CA PRO A 283 9.53 -18.33 10.99
C PRO A 283 9.68 -17.00 11.73
N ALA A 284 9.03 -16.87 12.89
CA ALA A 284 9.27 -15.74 13.78
C ALA A 284 10.75 -15.69 14.19
N ALA A 285 11.30 -14.49 14.39
CA ALA A 285 12.72 -14.35 14.74
C ALA A 285 13.11 -15.09 16.04
N SER A 286 12.14 -15.40 16.91
CA SER A 286 12.32 -16.18 18.15
C SER A 286 12.31 -17.70 17.96
N GLU A 287 11.85 -18.21 16.81
CA GLU A 287 11.76 -19.66 16.53
C GLU A 287 13.02 -20.20 15.82
N THR A 288 13.97 -19.32 15.48
CA THR A 288 15.22 -19.69 14.79
C THR A 288 16.38 -19.94 15.78
N ARG A 289 16.12 -20.59 16.92
CA ARG A 289 17.17 -21.00 17.87
C ARG A 289 17.39 -22.50 17.86
#